data_da3006389d2dc1385523af45850d293c
#
_entry.id   da3006389d2dc1385523af45850d293c
#
_cell.length_a   1.000
_cell.length_b   1.000
_cell.length_c   1.000
_cell.angle_alpha   90.00
_cell.angle_beta   90.00
_cell.angle_gamma   90.00
#
_symmetry.space_group_name_H-M   'P 1'
#
loop_
_entity.id
_entity.type
_entity.pdbx_description
1 polymer ?
#
loop_
_entity_poly.entity_id
_entity_poly.type
_entity_poly.pdbx_seq_one_letter_code
_entity_poly.pdbx_strand_id
1 'polypeptide(L)'
;MFDFIAMRDRLAEFPIAEMLIGLCLLVLVAFIADFVVRRILTRLILRIVGRAVHDLDTLLQPVVRSFTRVVPAVIIHQGIGGVPHLAPGFVTLVQNVAGAFMIVAVAIGIGAGLDMANALYARSPRAHRRSIKGYLQVLKIVIYAIATILVIAALIDRSPLLLLSGLGALAAVLMLVFKDTILSLVASVQLNSNDMLRVGDWIEMPQVNADGDVIDIALHTVKVQNWDKTITTIPTWRLISESYRNWRGMQDSGGRRIKRSLLIDQTSARFLTEAERERMRRFLLIDDYLADKSAEMADWNAKLVEAGRDPVNMRRSTNIGAFRAYVQNYLENHPRIRQDMTLLVRQMQPTETGLPLEIYAFTATVAWAEYEACLLYTSPSPRDLSTS
;
A
#
# COMPACT_ATOMS: atom_id res chain seq x y z
N MET A 1 14.11 -43.66 -65.53
CA MET A 1 14.62 -43.58 -64.11
C MET A 1 15.86 -42.73 -64.24
N PHE A 2 15.75 -41.42 -63.83
CA PHE A 2 16.85 -40.51 -63.90
C PHE A 2 17.99 -41.01 -62.97
N ASP A 3 19.22 -41.11 -63.56
CA ASP A 3 20.39 -41.60 -62.83
C ASP A 3 20.87 -40.54 -61.83
N PHE A 4 20.13 -40.46 -60.74
CA PHE A 4 20.43 -39.53 -59.62
C PHE A 4 21.84 -39.77 -59.07
N ILE A 5 22.38 -40.99 -59.19
CA ILE A 5 23.67 -41.39 -58.69
C ILE A 5 24.78 -40.79 -59.59
N ALA A 6 24.65 -40.91 -60.90
CA ALA A 6 25.62 -40.38 -61.87
C ALA A 6 25.63 -38.82 -61.85
N MET A 7 24.53 -38.17 -61.54
CA MET A 7 24.45 -36.71 -61.43
C MET A 7 25.12 -36.23 -60.16
N ARG A 8 24.97 -36.99 -59.04
CA ARG A 8 25.62 -36.70 -57.76
C ARG A 8 27.16 -36.85 -57.89
N ASP A 9 27.62 -37.87 -58.54
CA ASP A 9 29.08 -38.10 -58.72
C ASP A 9 29.72 -37.04 -59.60
N ARG A 10 29.06 -36.52 -60.65
CA ARG A 10 29.52 -35.37 -61.43
C ARG A 10 29.47 -34.03 -60.67
N LEU A 11 28.53 -33.83 -59.73
CA LEU A 11 28.45 -32.65 -58.90
C LEU A 11 29.56 -32.63 -57.82
N ALA A 12 29.99 -33.78 -57.34
CA ALA A 12 31.09 -33.91 -56.40
C ALA A 12 32.45 -33.42 -56.93
N GLU A 13 32.62 -33.32 -58.28
CA GLU A 13 33.79 -32.72 -58.90
C GLU A 13 33.83 -31.18 -58.79
N PHE A 14 32.67 -30.54 -58.44
CA PHE A 14 32.58 -29.08 -58.33
C PHE A 14 31.98 -28.68 -56.95
N PRO A 15 32.80 -28.57 -55.91
CA PRO A 15 32.30 -28.34 -54.52
C PRO A 15 31.51 -27.05 -54.37
N ILE A 16 31.84 -25.99 -55.16
CA ILE A 16 31.07 -24.72 -55.12
C ILE A 16 29.66 -24.88 -55.72
N ALA A 17 29.55 -25.69 -56.80
CA ALA A 17 28.27 -25.96 -57.45
C ALA A 17 27.34 -26.78 -56.49
N GLU A 18 27.86 -27.79 -55.80
CA GLU A 18 27.14 -28.60 -54.85
C GLU A 18 26.65 -27.76 -53.66
N MET A 19 27.49 -26.88 -53.11
CA MET A 19 27.13 -25.92 -52.08
C MET A 19 26.01 -24.97 -52.53
N LEU A 20 26.10 -24.37 -53.71
CA LEU A 20 25.08 -23.44 -54.21
C LEU A 20 23.75 -24.14 -54.47
N ILE A 21 23.77 -25.35 -55.04
CA ILE A 21 22.56 -26.15 -55.25
C ILE A 21 21.91 -26.49 -53.91
N GLY A 22 22.69 -26.90 -52.90
CA GLY A 22 22.21 -27.18 -51.56
C GLY A 22 21.54 -25.96 -50.88
N LEU A 23 22.17 -24.80 -51.01
CA LEU A 23 21.59 -23.52 -50.49
C LEU A 23 20.30 -23.14 -51.21
N CYS A 24 20.27 -23.23 -52.57
CA CYS A 24 19.07 -22.95 -53.37
C CYS A 24 17.92 -23.90 -53.01
N LEU A 25 18.23 -25.19 -52.83
CA LEU A 25 17.23 -26.19 -52.43
C LEU A 25 16.67 -25.89 -51.05
N LEU A 26 17.53 -25.58 -50.09
CA LEU A 26 17.13 -25.22 -48.73
C LEU A 26 16.19 -23.99 -48.70
N VAL A 27 16.56 -22.93 -49.43
CA VAL A 27 15.72 -21.72 -49.55
C VAL A 27 14.41 -22.03 -50.26
N LEU A 28 14.43 -22.85 -51.32
CA LEU A 28 13.22 -23.25 -52.02
C LEU A 28 12.27 -24.05 -51.12
N VAL A 29 12.78 -25.02 -50.36
CA VAL A 29 12.02 -25.81 -49.40
C VAL A 29 11.42 -24.91 -48.30
N ALA A 30 12.22 -23.99 -47.74
CA ALA A 30 11.76 -23.02 -46.77
C ALA A 30 10.63 -22.12 -47.31
N PHE A 31 10.77 -21.67 -48.57
CA PHE A 31 9.75 -20.84 -49.25
C PHE A 31 8.45 -21.62 -49.51
N ILE A 32 8.56 -22.86 -50.02
CA ILE A 32 7.39 -23.74 -50.26
C ILE A 32 6.69 -24.03 -48.96
N ALA A 33 7.41 -24.34 -47.88
CA ALA A 33 6.85 -24.60 -46.57
C ALA A 33 6.12 -23.37 -46.01
N ASP A 34 6.71 -22.18 -46.12
CA ASP A 34 6.04 -20.92 -45.72
C ASP A 34 4.73 -20.71 -46.47
N PHE A 35 4.77 -20.90 -47.81
CA PHE A 35 3.59 -20.77 -48.65
C PHE A 35 2.47 -21.79 -48.28
N VAL A 36 2.85 -23.05 -48.08
CA VAL A 36 1.91 -24.14 -47.75
C VAL A 36 1.31 -23.91 -46.35
N VAL A 37 2.17 -23.59 -45.36
CA VAL A 37 1.70 -23.38 -43.98
C VAL A 37 0.81 -22.17 -43.89
N ARG A 38 1.18 -21.05 -44.53
CA ARG A 38 0.29 -19.87 -44.58
C ARG A 38 -1.05 -20.22 -45.19
N ARG A 39 -1.08 -20.94 -46.33
CA ARG A 39 -2.31 -21.26 -47.01
C ARG A 39 -3.17 -22.26 -46.26
N ILE A 40 -2.57 -23.25 -45.60
CA ILE A 40 -3.28 -24.24 -44.78
C ILE A 40 -3.79 -23.60 -43.50
N LEU A 41 -2.93 -22.88 -42.78
CA LEU A 41 -3.33 -22.24 -41.50
C LEU A 41 -4.45 -21.21 -41.70
N THR A 42 -4.30 -20.36 -42.71
CA THR A 42 -5.33 -19.37 -43.04
C THR A 42 -6.67 -20.05 -43.38
N ARG A 43 -6.66 -21.12 -44.16
CA ARG A 43 -7.89 -21.86 -44.49
C ARG A 43 -8.51 -22.61 -43.28
N LEU A 44 -7.66 -23.19 -42.44
CA LEU A 44 -8.11 -23.90 -41.23
C LEU A 44 -8.76 -22.93 -40.25
N ILE A 45 -8.16 -21.78 -40.05
CA ILE A 45 -8.66 -20.72 -39.16
C ILE A 45 -9.97 -20.16 -39.69
N LEU A 46 -10.06 -19.86 -40.99
CA LEU A 46 -11.29 -19.41 -41.62
C LEU A 46 -12.42 -20.46 -41.51
N ARG A 47 -12.11 -21.76 -41.54
CA ARG A 47 -13.11 -22.82 -41.32
C ARG A 47 -13.59 -22.92 -39.88
N ILE A 48 -12.72 -22.70 -38.91
CA ILE A 48 -13.04 -22.82 -37.48
C ILE A 48 -13.74 -21.56 -36.98
N VAL A 49 -13.25 -20.37 -37.38
CA VAL A 49 -13.69 -19.07 -36.90
C VAL A 49 -14.80 -18.47 -37.74
N GLY A 50 -14.85 -18.78 -39.05
CA GLY A 50 -15.79 -18.18 -40.00
C GLY A 50 -17.27 -18.50 -39.76
N ARG A 51 -17.59 -19.31 -38.75
CA ARG A 51 -18.98 -19.55 -38.30
C ARG A 51 -19.41 -18.71 -37.09
N ALA A 52 -18.49 -18.02 -36.39
CA ALA A 52 -18.81 -17.43 -35.12
C ALA A 52 -18.82 -15.90 -35.10
N VAL A 53 -17.92 -15.18 -35.79
CA VAL A 53 -17.84 -13.69 -35.76
C VAL A 53 -17.09 -13.14 -36.96
N HIS A 54 -17.72 -12.27 -37.76
CA HIS A 54 -17.16 -11.69 -39.01
C HIS A 54 -15.91 -10.81 -38.78
N ASP A 55 -15.70 -10.31 -37.58
CA ASP A 55 -14.59 -9.40 -37.22
C ASP A 55 -13.36 -10.07 -36.60
N LEU A 56 -13.41 -11.38 -36.33
CA LEU A 56 -12.28 -12.09 -35.72
C LEU A 56 -11.11 -12.29 -36.68
N ASP A 57 -11.37 -12.30 -37.99
CA ASP A 57 -10.34 -12.46 -39.01
C ASP A 57 -9.26 -11.36 -38.93
N THR A 58 -9.65 -10.12 -38.71
CA THR A 58 -8.72 -8.98 -38.61
C THR A 58 -7.82 -9.06 -37.39
N LEU A 59 -8.31 -9.66 -36.31
CA LEU A 59 -7.58 -9.80 -35.04
C LEU A 59 -6.66 -11.02 -35.02
N LEU A 60 -7.04 -12.11 -35.72
CA LEU A 60 -6.27 -13.35 -35.81
C LEU A 60 -5.13 -13.27 -36.83
N GLN A 61 -5.28 -12.50 -37.92
CA GLN A 61 -4.29 -12.38 -38.98
C GLN A 61 -2.89 -12.02 -38.51
N PRO A 62 -2.66 -11.02 -37.61
CA PRO A 62 -1.32 -10.69 -37.11
C PRO A 62 -0.69 -11.84 -36.32
N VAL A 63 -1.47 -12.54 -35.51
CA VAL A 63 -1.01 -13.69 -34.71
C VAL A 63 -0.53 -14.81 -35.63
N VAL A 64 -1.38 -15.23 -36.56
CA VAL A 64 -1.08 -16.30 -37.53
C VAL A 64 0.15 -15.95 -38.38
N ARG A 65 0.19 -14.73 -38.89
CA ARG A 65 1.31 -14.25 -39.72
C ARG A 65 2.65 -14.29 -38.96
N SER A 66 2.66 -14.02 -37.67
CA SER A 66 3.88 -14.04 -36.88
C SER A 66 4.37 -15.48 -36.64
N PHE A 67 3.46 -16.40 -36.30
CA PHE A 67 3.81 -17.81 -36.08
C PHE A 67 4.19 -18.54 -37.39
N THR A 68 3.55 -18.22 -38.53
CA THR A 68 3.92 -18.84 -39.81
C THR A 68 5.34 -18.49 -40.23
N ARG A 69 5.88 -17.31 -39.89
CA ARG A 69 7.25 -16.91 -40.13
C ARG A 69 8.32 -17.75 -39.43
N VAL A 70 7.91 -18.46 -38.35
CA VAL A 70 8.81 -19.36 -37.63
C VAL A 70 9.18 -20.57 -38.48
N VAL A 71 8.27 -21.06 -39.30
CA VAL A 71 8.46 -22.30 -40.09
C VAL A 71 9.65 -22.25 -41.06
N PRO A 72 9.78 -21.24 -41.90
CA PRO A 72 10.96 -21.17 -42.80
C PRO A 72 12.25 -21.00 -41.98
N ALA A 73 12.22 -20.29 -40.84
CA ALA A 73 13.39 -20.13 -39.99
C ALA A 73 13.84 -21.45 -39.35
N VAL A 74 12.88 -22.29 -38.92
CA VAL A 74 13.18 -23.65 -38.43
C VAL A 74 13.82 -24.50 -39.51
N ILE A 75 13.30 -24.46 -40.77
CA ILE A 75 13.84 -25.23 -41.88
C ILE A 75 15.27 -24.80 -42.18
N ILE A 76 15.54 -23.47 -42.22
CA ILE A 76 16.87 -22.94 -42.45
C ILE A 76 17.80 -23.34 -41.29
N HIS A 77 17.37 -23.20 -40.04
CA HIS A 77 18.18 -23.52 -38.87
C HIS A 77 18.60 -25.00 -38.85
N GLN A 78 17.67 -25.92 -39.12
CA GLN A 78 17.93 -27.35 -39.10
C GLN A 78 18.64 -27.82 -40.40
N GLY A 79 18.28 -27.26 -41.55
CA GLY A 79 18.75 -27.70 -42.86
C GLY A 79 20.13 -27.18 -43.24
N ILE A 80 20.58 -26.03 -42.72
CA ILE A 80 21.87 -25.43 -43.13
C ILE A 80 23.06 -26.33 -42.79
N GLY A 81 23.00 -27.11 -41.72
CA GLY A 81 24.02 -28.06 -41.33
C GLY A 81 24.16 -29.27 -42.30
N GLY A 82 23.14 -29.51 -43.12
CA GLY A 82 23.13 -30.56 -44.14
C GLY A 82 23.70 -30.13 -45.51
N VAL A 83 24.00 -28.85 -45.69
CA VAL A 83 24.58 -28.33 -46.94
C VAL A 83 26.07 -28.60 -46.97
N PRO A 84 26.57 -29.37 -48.00
CA PRO A 84 27.99 -29.73 -48.05
C PRO A 84 28.88 -28.52 -48.32
N HIS A 85 30.16 -28.65 -47.95
CA HIS A 85 31.25 -27.67 -48.20
C HIS A 85 31.05 -26.27 -47.59
N LEU A 86 30.12 -26.08 -46.65
CA LEU A 86 29.97 -24.82 -45.88
C LEU A 86 31.02 -24.74 -44.77
N ALA A 87 31.60 -23.58 -44.58
CA ALA A 87 32.48 -23.32 -43.44
C ALA A 87 31.67 -23.42 -42.13
N PRO A 88 32.18 -24.14 -41.08
CA PRO A 88 31.47 -24.33 -39.85
C PRO A 88 31.00 -23.02 -39.18
N GLY A 89 31.86 -21.97 -39.26
CA GLY A 89 31.50 -20.65 -38.72
C GLY A 89 30.33 -19.98 -39.45
N PHE A 90 30.18 -20.23 -40.76
CA PHE A 90 29.03 -19.72 -41.50
C PHE A 90 27.73 -20.46 -41.12
N VAL A 91 27.81 -21.78 -40.94
CA VAL A 91 26.69 -22.60 -40.50
C VAL A 91 26.19 -22.10 -39.13
N THR A 92 27.09 -21.92 -38.17
CA THR A 92 26.76 -21.40 -36.84
C THR A 92 26.14 -20.00 -36.91
N LEU A 93 26.71 -19.11 -37.75
CA LEU A 93 26.16 -17.77 -37.95
C LEU A 93 24.71 -17.80 -38.44
N VAL A 94 24.43 -18.61 -39.48
CA VAL A 94 23.08 -18.74 -40.04
C VAL A 94 22.13 -19.36 -39.04
N GLN A 95 22.58 -20.35 -38.29
CA GLN A 95 21.78 -20.97 -37.22
C GLN A 95 21.43 -19.95 -36.11
N ASN A 96 22.41 -19.17 -35.68
CA ASN A 96 22.18 -18.14 -34.63
C ASN A 96 21.23 -17.05 -35.13
N VAL A 97 21.39 -16.59 -36.37
CA VAL A 97 20.49 -15.59 -36.98
C VAL A 97 19.08 -16.14 -37.17
N ALA A 98 18.94 -17.38 -37.63
CA ALA A 98 17.64 -18.04 -37.77
C ALA A 98 16.99 -18.27 -36.40
N GLY A 99 17.76 -18.65 -35.37
CA GLY A 99 17.32 -18.77 -33.97
C GLY A 99 16.83 -17.44 -33.41
N ALA A 100 17.60 -16.38 -33.58
CA ALA A 100 17.21 -15.03 -33.18
C ALA A 100 15.91 -14.57 -33.87
N PHE A 101 15.78 -14.84 -35.16
CA PHE A 101 14.57 -14.53 -35.93
C PHE A 101 13.35 -15.31 -35.42
N MET A 102 13.51 -16.58 -35.07
CA MET A 102 12.45 -17.39 -34.47
C MET A 102 11.95 -16.79 -33.15
N ILE A 103 12.88 -16.38 -32.27
CA ILE A 103 12.55 -15.76 -30.98
C ILE A 103 11.76 -14.48 -31.20
N VAL A 104 12.20 -13.60 -32.10
CA VAL A 104 11.50 -12.35 -32.44
C VAL A 104 10.11 -12.64 -33.00
N ALA A 105 9.98 -13.58 -33.93
CA ALA A 105 8.70 -13.93 -34.53
C ALA A 105 7.70 -14.48 -33.49
N VAL A 106 8.18 -15.32 -32.59
CA VAL A 106 7.35 -15.85 -31.46
C VAL A 106 6.95 -14.72 -30.52
N ALA A 107 7.86 -13.84 -30.13
CA ALA A 107 7.57 -12.71 -29.22
C ALA A 107 6.52 -11.76 -29.85
N ILE A 108 6.66 -11.42 -31.13
CA ILE A 108 5.66 -10.62 -31.86
C ILE A 108 4.31 -11.36 -31.92
N GLY A 109 4.34 -12.67 -32.16
CA GLY A 109 3.15 -13.52 -32.18
C GLY A 109 2.39 -13.53 -30.85
N ILE A 110 3.12 -13.67 -29.75
CA ILE A 110 2.54 -13.58 -28.38
C ILE A 110 1.99 -12.17 -28.15
N GLY A 111 2.72 -11.13 -28.52
CA GLY A 111 2.29 -9.73 -28.42
C GLY A 111 0.99 -9.46 -29.18
N ALA A 112 0.88 -9.97 -30.41
CA ALA A 112 -0.36 -9.90 -31.22
C ALA A 112 -1.50 -10.70 -30.58
N GLY A 113 -1.21 -11.84 -29.96
CA GLY A 113 -2.18 -12.64 -29.19
C GLY A 113 -2.73 -11.87 -27.98
N LEU A 114 -1.90 -11.13 -27.28
CA LEU A 114 -2.32 -10.26 -26.17
C LEU A 114 -3.18 -9.08 -26.67
N ASP A 115 -2.88 -8.50 -27.85
CA ASP A 115 -3.72 -7.47 -28.47
C ASP A 115 -5.10 -8.02 -28.83
N MET A 116 -5.13 -9.23 -29.39
CA MET A 116 -6.38 -9.96 -29.68
C MET A 116 -7.17 -10.21 -28.40
N ALA A 117 -6.52 -10.69 -27.34
CA ALA A 117 -7.17 -10.90 -26.03
C ALA A 117 -7.77 -9.60 -25.47
N ASN A 118 -7.03 -8.47 -25.60
CA ASN A 118 -7.53 -7.15 -25.20
C ASN A 118 -8.75 -6.73 -26.02
N ALA A 119 -8.71 -6.91 -27.34
CA ALA A 119 -9.82 -6.55 -28.23
C ALA A 119 -11.07 -7.42 -27.97
N LEU A 120 -10.89 -8.70 -27.68
CA LEU A 120 -11.98 -9.59 -27.27
C LEU A 120 -12.58 -9.21 -25.90
N TYR A 121 -11.72 -8.90 -24.93
CA TYR A 121 -12.16 -8.44 -23.62
C TYR A 121 -12.92 -7.11 -23.70
N ALA A 122 -12.48 -6.18 -24.53
CA ALA A 122 -13.13 -4.88 -24.73
C ALA A 122 -14.59 -5.00 -25.22
N ARG A 123 -14.96 -6.13 -25.86
CA ARG A 123 -16.33 -6.43 -26.29
C ARG A 123 -17.22 -6.98 -25.15
N SER A 124 -16.64 -7.32 -24.01
CA SER A 124 -17.38 -7.84 -22.85
C SER A 124 -18.03 -6.72 -22.04
N PRO A 125 -19.25 -6.90 -21.49
CA PRO A 125 -19.89 -5.94 -20.61
C PRO A 125 -19.03 -5.57 -19.36
N ARG A 126 -18.12 -6.45 -18.96
CA ARG A 126 -17.20 -6.25 -17.83
C ARG A 126 -16.11 -5.22 -18.13
N ALA A 127 -15.79 -4.98 -19.41
CA ALA A 127 -14.75 -4.03 -19.81
C ALA A 127 -15.07 -2.57 -19.41
N HIS A 128 -16.35 -2.22 -19.33
CA HIS A 128 -16.80 -0.88 -18.91
C HIS A 128 -16.47 -0.56 -17.44
N ARG A 129 -16.26 -1.58 -16.60
CA ARG A 129 -15.96 -1.41 -15.18
C ARG A 129 -14.48 -1.55 -14.84
N ARG A 130 -13.68 -2.30 -15.62
CA ARG A 130 -12.26 -2.55 -15.36
C ARG A 130 -11.50 -2.72 -16.67
N SER A 131 -10.56 -1.82 -16.96
CA SER A 131 -9.65 -1.95 -18.11
C SER A 131 -8.49 -2.89 -17.77
N ILE A 132 -8.23 -3.88 -18.62
CA ILE A 132 -7.08 -4.79 -18.51
C ILE A 132 -5.89 -4.32 -19.36
N LYS A 133 -6.05 -3.25 -20.15
CA LYS A 133 -5.04 -2.75 -21.09
C LYS A 133 -3.67 -2.51 -20.44
N GLY A 134 -3.64 -1.89 -19.26
CA GLY A 134 -2.40 -1.63 -18.54
C GLY A 134 -1.65 -2.90 -18.15
N TYR A 135 -2.35 -3.92 -17.66
CA TYR A 135 -1.74 -5.21 -17.30
C TYR A 135 -1.14 -5.92 -18.52
N LEU A 136 -1.85 -5.90 -19.66
CA LEU A 136 -1.37 -6.49 -20.90
C LEU A 136 -0.17 -5.75 -21.48
N GLN A 137 -0.10 -4.43 -21.32
CA GLN A 137 1.09 -3.63 -21.72
C GLN A 137 2.30 -4.01 -20.87
N VAL A 138 2.17 -4.13 -19.56
CA VAL A 138 3.27 -4.57 -18.69
C VAL A 138 3.73 -5.97 -19.07
N LEU A 139 2.81 -6.90 -19.31
CA LEU A 139 3.13 -8.26 -19.74
C LEU A 139 3.88 -8.27 -21.06
N LYS A 140 3.50 -7.43 -22.05
CA LYS A 140 4.24 -7.27 -23.31
C LYS A 140 5.67 -6.77 -23.10
N ILE A 141 5.86 -5.78 -22.23
CA ILE A 141 7.19 -5.27 -21.91
C ILE A 141 8.07 -6.39 -21.35
N VAL A 142 7.55 -7.21 -20.44
CA VAL A 142 8.28 -8.36 -19.88
C VAL A 142 8.63 -9.38 -20.97
N ILE A 143 7.67 -9.73 -21.85
CA ILE A 143 7.90 -10.69 -22.94
C ILE A 143 8.97 -10.17 -23.90
N TYR A 144 8.91 -8.91 -24.29
CA TYR A 144 9.89 -8.32 -25.20
C TYR A 144 11.28 -8.18 -24.54
N ALA A 145 11.35 -7.88 -23.25
CA ALA A 145 12.60 -7.86 -22.51
C ALA A 145 13.25 -9.26 -22.47
N ILE A 146 12.47 -10.30 -22.16
CA ILE A 146 12.95 -11.69 -22.20
C ILE A 146 13.39 -12.07 -23.63
N ALA A 147 12.58 -11.75 -24.64
CA ALA A 147 12.93 -12.03 -26.03
C ALA A 147 14.22 -11.34 -26.46
N THR A 148 14.45 -10.11 -26.01
CA THR A 148 15.70 -9.37 -26.29
C THR A 148 16.92 -10.10 -25.72
N ILE A 149 16.82 -10.55 -24.45
CA ILE A 149 17.89 -11.33 -23.80
C ILE A 149 18.16 -12.64 -24.56
N LEU A 150 17.09 -13.36 -24.94
CA LEU A 150 17.20 -14.59 -25.71
C LEU A 150 17.81 -14.36 -27.10
N VAL A 151 17.46 -13.29 -27.80
CA VAL A 151 18.03 -12.89 -29.08
C VAL A 151 19.52 -12.61 -28.94
N ILE A 152 19.91 -11.84 -27.92
CA ILE A 152 21.35 -11.56 -27.67
C ILE A 152 22.09 -12.86 -27.37
N ALA A 153 21.52 -13.74 -26.53
CA ALA A 153 22.08 -15.04 -26.21
C ALA A 153 22.30 -15.90 -27.47
N ALA A 154 21.27 -15.97 -28.34
CA ALA A 154 21.32 -16.71 -29.57
C ALA A 154 22.39 -16.16 -30.56
N LEU A 155 22.50 -14.82 -30.69
CA LEU A 155 23.47 -14.20 -31.60
C LEU A 155 24.93 -14.34 -31.13
N ILE A 156 25.16 -14.36 -29.81
CA ILE A 156 26.50 -14.51 -29.20
C ILE A 156 26.88 -15.99 -29.02
N ASP A 157 25.95 -16.90 -29.32
CA ASP A 157 26.11 -18.35 -29.10
C ASP A 157 26.46 -18.68 -27.64
N ARG A 158 25.70 -18.12 -26.71
CA ARG A 158 25.86 -18.32 -25.26
C ARG A 158 24.56 -18.74 -24.61
N SER A 159 24.68 -19.46 -23.49
CA SER A 159 23.52 -19.85 -22.71
C SER A 159 22.76 -18.63 -22.20
N PRO A 160 21.44 -18.53 -22.42
CA PRO A 160 20.61 -17.46 -21.84
C PRO A 160 20.68 -17.38 -20.31
N LEU A 161 20.87 -18.53 -19.64
CA LEU A 161 21.00 -18.59 -18.18
C LEU A 161 22.25 -17.86 -17.69
N LEU A 162 23.36 -17.94 -18.43
CA LEU A 162 24.59 -17.23 -18.10
C LEU A 162 24.40 -15.71 -18.18
N LEU A 163 23.70 -15.22 -19.20
CA LEU A 163 23.37 -13.79 -19.33
C LEU A 163 22.41 -13.34 -18.23
N LEU A 164 21.38 -14.13 -17.95
CA LEU A 164 20.41 -13.83 -16.90
C LEU A 164 21.05 -13.81 -15.50
N SER A 165 21.96 -14.75 -15.22
CA SER A 165 22.67 -14.78 -13.93
C SER A 165 23.58 -13.57 -13.76
N GLY A 166 24.32 -13.17 -14.79
CA GLY A 166 25.16 -11.97 -14.78
C GLY A 166 24.34 -10.68 -14.61
N LEU A 167 23.26 -10.52 -15.38
CA LEU A 167 22.34 -9.40 -15.25
C LEU A 167 21.64 -9.39 -13.90
N GLY A 168 21.24 -10.56 -13.40
CA GLY A 168 20.60 -10.70 -12.09
C GLY A 168 21.54 -10.29 -10.95
N ALA A 169 22.79 -10.69 -11.00
CA ALA A 169 23.79 -10.27 -10.01
C ALA A 169 24.02 -8.75 -10.04
N LEU A 170 24.16 -8.18 -11.25
CA LEU A 170 24.30 -6.73 -11.40
C LEU A 170 23.06 -5.98 -10.90
N ALA A 171 21.86 -6.46 -11.24
CA ALA A 171 20.62 -5.87 -10.79
C ALA A 171 20.48 -5.93 -9.25
N ALA A 172 20.90 -7.03 -8.61
CA ALA A 172 20.89 -7.14 -7.15
C ALA A 172 21.83 -6.11 -6.50
N VAL A 173 23.02 -5.90 -7.04
CA VAL A 173 23.96 -4.87 -6.55
C VAL A 173 23.38 -3.47 -6.75
N LEU A 174 22.82 -3.17 -7.93
CA LEU A 174 22.19 -1.88 -8.19
C LEU A 174 20.99 -1.65 -7.28
N MET A 175 20.15 -2.67 -7.06
CA MET A 175 19.02 -2.56 -6.14
C MET A 175 19.48 -2.28 -4.70
N LEU A 176 20.58 -2.90 -4.26
CA LEU A 176 21.14 -2.64 -2.93
C LEU A 176 21.64 -1.19 -2.81
N VAL A 177 22.32 -0.68 -3.82
CA VAL A 177 22.85 0.70 -3.84
C VAL A 177 21.73 1.74 -3.87
N PHE A 178 20.68 1.51 -4.65
CA PHE A 178 19.56 2.45 -4.82
C PHE A 178 18.36 2.17 -3.94
N LYS A 179 18.45 1.20 -3.02
CA LYS A 179 17.33 0.77 -2.16
C LYS A 179 16.65 1.95 -1.47
N ASP A 180 17.41 2.77 -0.76
CA ASP A 180 16.85 3.87 0.04
C ASP A 180 16.29 4.99 -0.84
N THR A 181 16.89 5.21 -1.99
CA THR A 181 16.40 6.17 -2.99
C THR A 181 15.04 5.74 -3.56
N ILE A 182 14.92 4.46 -3.93
CA ILE A 182 13.67 3.90 -4.44
C ILE A 182 12.57 3.92 -3.36
N LEU A 183 12.93 3.51 -2.13
CA LEU A 183 11.99 3.54 -1.01
C LEU A 183 11.51 4.97 -0.73
N SER A 184 12.40 5.96 -0.74
CA SER A 184 12.05 7.36 -0.53
C SER A 184 11.13 7.90 -1.65
N LEU A 185 11.38 7.53 -2.90
CA LEU A 185 10.52 7.91 -4.02
C LEU A 185 9.10 7.34 -3.87
N VAL A 186 9.01 6.04 -3.57
CA VAL A 186 7.71 5.37 -3.36
C VAL A 186 7.01 5.97 -2.14
N ALA A 187 7.74 6.23 -1.06
CA ALA A 187 7.20 6.84 0.14
C ALA A 187 6.64 8.25 -0.12
N SER A 188 7.35 9.07 -0.88
CA SER A 188 6.88 10.41 -1.24
C SER A 188 5.56 10.38 -2.03
N VAL A 189 5.45 9.46 -2.99
CA VAL A 189 4.21 9.26 -3.74
C VAL A 189 3.08 8.81 -2.82
N GLN A 190 3.33 7.89 -1.89
CA GLN A 190 2.33 7.39 -0.94
C GLN A 190 1.89 8.46 0.06
N LEU A 191 2.84 9.25 0.62
CA LEU A 191 2.53 10.35 1.54
C LEU A 191 1.58 11.36 0.90
N ASN A 192 1.85 11.74 -0.36
CA ASN A 192 1.01 12.68 -1.10
C ASN A 192 -0.34 12.07 -1.52
N SER A 193 -0.34 10.85 -2.07
CA SER A 193 -1.56 10.21 -2.59
C SER A 193 -2.56 9.89 -1.49
N ASN A 194 -2.09 9.55 -0.29
CA ASN A 194 -2.92 9.19 0.86
C ASN A 194 -3.15 10.37 1.81
N ASP A 195 -2.66 11.56 1.47
CA ASP A 195 -2.77 12.77 2.29
C ASP A 195 -2.30 12.57 3.75
N MET A 196 -1.23 11.80 3.91
CA MET A 196 -0.74 11.43 5.24
C MET A 196 -0.07 12.58 5.96
N LEU A 197 0.54 13.53 5.21
CA LEU A 197 1.32 14.63 5.74
C LEU A 197 1.22 15.86 4.83
N ARG A 198 1.09 17.05 5.44
CA ARG A 198 1.10 18.35 4.74
C ARG A 198 2.11 19.29 5.38
N VAL A 199 2.57 20.26 4.60
CA VAL A 199 3.32 21.39 5.15
C VAL A 199 2.40 22.16 6.11
N GLY A 200 2.91 22.47 7.30
CA GLY A 200 2.14 23.07 8.40
C GLY A 200 1.54 22.09 9.39
N ASP A 201 1.59 20.78 9.12
CA ASP A 201 1.19 19.79 10.12
C ASP A 201 2.16 19.77 11.29
N TRP A 202 1.65 19.73 12.50
CA TRP A 202 2.44 19.38 13.66
C TRP A 202 2.56 17.85 13.76
N ILE A 203 3.79 17.34 13.76
CA ILE A 203 4.07 15.90 13.96
C ILE A 203 5.01 15.68 15.14
N GLU A 204 4.85 14.51 15.73
CA GLU A 204 5.70 14.03 16.82
C GLU A 204 6.23 12.63 16.45
N MET A 205 7.57 12.53 16.33
CA MET A 205 8.29 11.30 16.01
C MET A 205 9.52 11.17 16.92
N PRO A 206 9.33 10.62 18.14
CA PRO A 206 10.40 10.58 19.16
C PRO A 206 11.66 9.84 18.72
N GLN A 207 11.53 8.84 17.85
CA GLN A 207 12.64 8.01 17.37
C GLN A 207 13.72 8.83 16.63
N VAL A 208 13.35 9.99 16.12
CA VAL A 208 14.25 10.92 15.39
C VAL A 208 14.34 12.29 16.04
N ASN A 209 13.83 12.44 17.27
CA ASN A 209 13.77 13.71 18.00
C ASN A 209 13.06 14.82 17.18
N ALA A 210 11.96 14.46 16.53
CA ALA A 210 11.11 15.40 15.82
C ALA A 210 9.82 15.64 16.62
N ASP A 211 9.60 16.89 17.02
CA ASP A 211 8.37 17.37 17.64
C ASP A 211 8.16 18.83 17.25
N GLY A 212 7.35 19.08 16.25
CA GLY A 212 7.13 20.41 15.69
C GLY A 212 6.42 20.43 14.35
N ASP A 213 6.49 21.57 13.68
CA ASP A 213 5.77 21.81 12.44
C ASP A 213 6.58 21.37 11.21
N VAL A 214 5.91 20.70 10.29
CA VAL A 214 6.46 20.36 8.97
C VAL A 214 6.62 21.64 8.15
N ILE A 215 7.85 21.99 7.82
CA ILE A 215 8.15 23.22 7.05
C ILE A 215 8.42 22.95 5.57
N ASP A 216 8.83 21.73 5.21
CA ASP A 216 9.15 21.36 3.83
C ASP A 216 8.96 19.85 3.61
N ILE A 217 8.41 19.47 2.46
CA ILE A 217 8.26 18.09 2.02
C ILE A 217 8.90 17.96 0.64
N ALA A 218 10.13 17.45 0.61
CA ALA A 218 10.85 17.14 -0.62
C ALA A 218 10.70 15.66 -1.00
N LEU A 219 11.22 15.29 -2.18
CA LEU A 219 11.13 13.93 -2.70
C LEU A 219 11.73 12.87 -1.77
N HIS A 220 12.85 13.17 -1.11
CA HIS A 220 13.60 12.22 -0.29
C HIS A 220 13.59 12.55 1.19
N THR A 221 13.17 13.76 1.58
CA THR A 221 13.25 14.23 2.95
C THR A 221 12.07 15.12 3.31
N VAL A 222 11.69 15.06 4.58
CA VAL A 222 10.75 15.99 5.22
C VAL A 222 11.50 16.75 6.28
N LYS A 223 11.34 18.07 6.34
CA LYS A 223 11.92 18.94 7.37
C LYS A 223 10.87 19.33 8.38
N VAL A 224 11.19 19.11 9.65
CA VAL A 224 10.35 19.46 10.80
C VAL A 224 11.09 20.52 11.62
N GLN A 225 10.46 21.65 11.84
CA GLN A 225 10.95 22.67 12.77
C GLN A 225 10.44 22.35 14.16
N ASN A 226 11.32 21.89 15.02
CA ASN A 226 11.01 21.61 16.42
C ASN A 226 10.66 22.90 17.19
N TRP A 227 10.06 22.75 18.35
CA TRP A 227 9.66 23.88 19.21
C TRP A 227 10.84 24.74 19.69
N ASP A 228 12.03 24.15 19.83
CA ASP A 228 13.29 24.84 20.15
C ASP A 228 13.92 25.55 18.93
N LYS A 229 13.22 25.55 17.77
CA LYS A 229 13.66 26.11 16.48
C LYS A 229 14.76 25.34 15.77
N THR A 230 15.20 24.21 16.28
CA THR A 230 16.06 23.29 15.51
C THR A 230 15.26 22.63 14.37
N ILE A 231 15.97 22.18 13.33
CA ILE A 231 15.34 21.51 12.19
C ILE A 231 15.79 20.04 12.17
N THR A 232 14.85 19.14 12.29
CA THR A 232 15.07 17.71 12.07
C THR A 232 14.71 17.36 10.63
N THR A 233 15.66 16.74 9.90
CA THR A 233 15.44 16.25 8.54
C THR A 233 15.20 14.74 8.60
N ILE A 234 14.03 14.31 8.14
CA ILE A 234 13.58 12.92 8.20
C ILE A 234 13.52 12.36 6.78
N PRO A 235 14.19 11.23 6.46
CA PRO A 235 14.00 10.54 5.18
C PRO A 235 12.53 10.13 5.00
N THR A 236 11.94 10.38 3.82
CA THR A 236 10.50 10.14 3.56
C THR A 236 10.09 8.69 3.80
N TRP A 237 10.96 7.73 3.51
CA TRP A 237 10.69 6.32 3.74
C TRP A 237 10.46 5.97 5.22
N ARG A 238 11.10 6.69 6.17
CA ARG A 238 10.88 6.47 7.60
C ARG A 238 9.46 6.81 8.04
N LEU A 239 8.85 7.84 7.44
CA LEU A 239 7.46 8.22 7.72
C LEU A 239 6.43 7.20 7.24
N ILE A 240 6.82 6.29 6.35
CA ILE A 240 5.95 5.17 5.92
C ILE A 240 6.24 3.90 6.73
N SER A 241 7.51 3.68 7.11
CA SER A 241 7.92 2.45 7.78
C SER A 241 7.80 2.50 9.30
N GLU A 242 7.80 3.70 9.89
CA GLU A 242 7.75 3.92 11.33
C GLU A 242 6.46 4.69 11.71
N SER A 243 6.00 4.49 12.94
CA SER A 243 4.84 5.23 13.44
C SER A 243 5.23 6.64 13.89
N TYR A 244 4.44 7.60 13.52
CA TYR A 244 4.51 8.98 14.02
C TYR A 244 3.10 9.45 14.40
N ARG A 245 3.01 10.48 15.22
CA ARG A 245 1.74 11.11 15.58
C ARG A 245 1.57 12.38 14.77
N ASN A 246 0.46 12.51 14.04
CA ASN A 246 0.06 13.73 13.37
C ASN A 246 -1.05 14.41 14.21
N TRP A 247 -0.80 15.67 14.60
CA TRP A 247 -1.71 16.45 15.43
C TRP A 247 -2.76 17.23 14.61
N ARG A 248 -2.79 17.08 13.28
CA ARG A 248 -3.80 17.69 12.41
C ARG A 248 -5.23 17.37 12.88
N GLY A 249 -5.48 16.10 13.21
CA GLY A 249 -6.80 15.69 13.72
C GLY A 249 -7.24 16.40 15.00
N MET A 250 -6.29 16.79 15.88
CA MET A 250 -6.58 17.63 17.03
C MET A 250 -6.94 19.05 16.61
N GLN A 251 -6.18 19.64 15.68
CA GLN A 251 -6.44 20.98 15.17
C GLN A 251 -7.78 21.06 14.46
N ASP A 252 -8.09 20.09 13.59
CA ASP A 252 -9.34 19.99 12.85
C ASP A 252 -10.56 19.78 13.77
N SER A 253 -10.37 19.05 14.87
CA SER A 253 -11.45 18.84 15.86
C SER A 253 -11.79 20.10 16.66
N GLY A 254 -10.90 21.10 16.69
CA GLY A 254 -11.07 22.34 17.45
C GLY A 254 -11.04 22.14 18.97
N GLY A 255 -10.58 20.98 19.45
CA GLY A 255 -10.48 20.66 20.87
C GLY A 255 -9.20 19.94 21.26
N ARG A 256 -8.56 20.38 22.34
CA ARG A 256 -7.37 19.73 22.88
C ARG A 256 -7.70 18.98 24.15
N ARG A 257 -7.28 17.71 24.23
CA ARG A 257 -7.62 16.80 25.34
C ARG A 257 -6.95 17.19 26.64
N ILE A 258 -7.76 17.29 27.69
CA ILE A 258 -7.33 17.28 29.08
C ILE A 258 -7.45 15.85 29.60
N LYS A 259 -6.36 15.30 30.13
CA LYS A 259 -6.34 14.04 30.84
C LYS A 259 -5.44 14.19 32.06
N ARG A 260 -6.03 14.55 33.19
CA ARG A 260 -5.32 14.78 34.46
C ARG A 260 -6.07 14.11 35.60
N SER A 261 -5.36 13.66 36.61
CA SER A 261 -5.92 13.06 37.81
C SER A 261 -5.65 13.92 39.03
N LEU A 262 -6.68 14.15 39.82
CA LEU A 262 -6.58 14.65 41.18
C LEU A 262 -6.35 13.45 42.10
N LEU A 263 -5.29 13.48 42.89
CA LEU A 263 -4.98 12.41 43.83
C LEU A 263 -5.63 12.72 45.17
N ILE A 264 -6.62 11.89 45.56
CA ILE A 264 -7.36 12.03 46.78
C ILE A 264 -6.77 11.08 47.83
N ASP A 265 -6.57 11.57 49.04
CA ASP A 265 -6.16 10.70 50.13
C ASP A 265 -7.26 9.66 50.42
N GLN A 266 -6.91 8.38 50.33
CA GLN A 266 -7.86 7.28 50.56
C GLN A 266 -8.44 7.29 51.96
N THR A 267 -7.68 7.73 52.95
CA THR A 267 -8.12 7.80 54.35
C THR A 267 -9.16 8.89 54.60
N SER A 268 -9.22 9.89 53.69
CA SER A 268 -10.23 10.95 53.72
C SER A 268 -11.62 10.49 53.25
N ALA A 269 -11.71 9.32 52.60
CA ALA A 269 -12.97 8.78 52.07
C ALA A 269 -13.91 8.40 53.21
N ARG A 270 -15.06 9.04 53.29
CA ARG A 270 -16.05 8.81 54.34
C ARG A 270 -17.47 9.10 53.90
N PHE A 271 -18.42 8.65 54.68
CA PHE A 271 -19.80 9.03 54.51
C PHE A 271 -20.01 10.48 54.95
N LEU A 272 -20.87 11.20 54.24
CA LEU A 272 -21.30 12.55 54.62
C LEU A 272 -22.33 12.49 55.74
N THR A 273 -22.19 13.40 56.67
CA THR A 273 -23.23 13.69 57.68
C THR A 273 -24.33 14.55 57.04
N GLU A 274 -25.51 14.59 57.67
CA GLU A 274 -26.63 15.43 57.23
C GLU A 274 -26.24 16.92 57.17
N ALA A 275 -25.55 17.39 58.22
CA ALA A 275 -25.11 18.77 58.33
C ALA A 275 -24.09 19.13 57.21
N GLU A 276 -23.28 18.17 56.75
CA GLU A 276 -22.38 18.37 55.66
C GLU A 276 -23.08 18.39 54.31
N ARG A 277 -24.05 17.51 54.09
CA ARG A 277 -24.90 17.55 52.91
C ARG A 277 -25.61 18.88 52.75
N GLU A 278 -26.21 19.38 53.85
CA GLU A 278 -26.89 20.65 53.83
C GLU A 278 -25.94 21.84 53.57
N ARG A 279 -24.70 21.78 54.07
CA ARG A 279 -23.68 22.78 53.74
C ARG A 279 -23.27 22.73 52.27
N MET A 280 -23.14 21.52 51.70
CA MET A 280 -22.78 21.32 50.29
C MET A 280 -23.87 21.79 49.32
N ARG A 281 -25.14 21.75 49.70
CA ARG A 281 -26.28 22.28 48.92
C ARG A 281 -26.18 23.79 48.65
N ARG A 282 -25.37 24.51 49.39
CA ARG A 282 -25.09 25.93 49.11
C ARG A 282 -24.28 26.15 47.82
N PHE A 283 -23.62 25.14 47.30
CA PHE A 283 -22.92 25.19 46.03
C PHE A 283 -23.91 24.91 44.90
N LEU A 284 -24.24 25.93 44.11
CA LEU A 284 -25.20 25.86 43.01
C LEU A 284 -24.98 24.68 42.05
N LEU A 285 -23.71 24.35 41.75
CA LEU A 285 -23.35 23.28 40.81
C LEU A 285 -23.67 21.86 41.33
N ILE A 286 -24.00 21.68 42.61
CA ILE A 286 -24.19 20.34 43.18
C ILE A 286 -25.54 20.21 43.89
N ASP A 287 -26.31 21.27 44.08
CA ASP A 287 -27.56 21.25 44.81
C ASP A 287 -28.57 20.27 44.19
N ASP A 288 -28.83 20.40 42.88
CA ASP A 288 -29.75 19.50 42.17
C ASP A 288 -29.31 18.04 42.28
N TYR A 289 -28.02 17.76 42.09
CA TYR A 289 -27.47 16.40 42.23
C TYR A 289 -27.67 15.85 43.64
N LEU A 290 -27.44 16.66 44.68
CA LEU A 290 -27.61 16.22 46.07
C LEU A 290 -29.06 16.01 46.40
N ALA A 291 -29.98 16.82 45.87
CA ALA A 291 -31.44 16.65 46.05
C ALA A 291 -31.91 15.33 45.41
N ASP A 292 -31.57 15.10 44.13
CA ASP A 292 -31.92 13.88 43.39
C ASP A 292 -31.35 12.63 44.07
N LYS A 293 -30.08 12.70 44.49
CA LYS A 293 -29.41 11.57 45.15
C LYS A 293 -29.97 11.28 46.51
N SER A 294 -30.42 12.31 47.25
CA SER A 294 -31.09 12.15 48.56
C SER A 294 -32.46 11.48 48.38
N ALA A 295 -33.23 11.87 47.34
CA ALA A 295 -34.52 11.25 47.02
C ALA A 295 -34.36 9.76 46.62
N GLU A 296 -33.40 9.46 45.73
CA GLU A 296 -33.06 8.07 45.32
C GLU A 296 -32.68 7.21 46.51
N MET A 297 -31.85 7.72 47.40
CA MET A 297 -31.44 6.99 48.61
C MET A 297 -32.58 6.81 49.62
N ALA A 298 -33.44 7.81 49.80
CA ALA A 298 -34.61 7.72 50.67
C ALA A 298 -35.56 6.61 50.19
N ASP A 299 -35.89 6.57 48.88
CA ASP A 299 -36.74 5.52 48.31
C ASP A 299 -36.12 4.12 48.48
N TRP A 300 -34.81 3.99 48.19
CA TRP A 300 -34.11 2.72 48.39
C TRP A 300 -34.12 2.27 49.85
N ASN A 301 -33.82 3.16 50.77
CA ASN A 301 -33.73 2.87 52.18
C ASN A 301 -35.13 2.57 52.79
N ALA A 302 -36.19 3.24 52.32
CA ALA A 302 -37.56 2.92 52.72
C ALA A 302 -37.93 1.46 52.37
N LYS A 303 -37.62 1.01 51.18
CA LYS A 303 -37.85 -0.39 50.75
C LYS A 303 -37.07 -1.40 51.60
N LEU A 304 -35.87 -1.06 52.07
CA LEU A 304 -35.08 -1.91 52.98
C LEU A 304 -35.72 -2.00 54.38
N VAL A 305 -36.23 -0.88 54.87
CA VAL A 305 -36.95 -0.84 56.20
C VAL A 305 -38.19 -1.67 56.09
N GLU A 306 -39.05 -1.49 55.08
CA GLU A 306 -40.25 -2.31 54.85
C GLU A 306 -39.98 -3.81 54.81
N ALA A 307 -38.78 -4.19 54.14
CA ALA A 307 -38.37 -5.57 54.10
C ALA A 307 -37.72 -6.10 55.39
N GLY A 308 -37.70 -5.31 56.47
CA GLY A 308 -37.11 -5.69 57.77
C GLY A 308 -35.59 -5.92 57.71
N ARG A 309 -34.87 -5.27 56.78
CA ARG A 309 -33.44 -5.42 56.65
C ARG A 309 -32.68 -4.54 57.65
N ASP A 310 -31.48 -5.03 58.04
CA ASP A 310 -30.59 -4.31 58.94
C ASP A 310 -30.19 -2.94 58.40
N PRO A 311 -30.22 -1.86 59.20
CA PRO A 311 -29.79 -0.51 58.80
C PRO A 311 -28.36 -0.40 58.23
N VAL A 312 -27.49 -1.36 58.51
CA VAL A 312 -26.13 -1.42 57.90
C VAL A 312 -26.17 -1.46 56.38
N ASN A 313 -27.27 -1.97 55.81
CA ASN A 313 -27.45 -2.07 54.35
C ASN A 313 -27.99 -0.76 53.72
N MET A 314 -28.28 0.26 54.50
CA MET A 314 -28.75 1.54 53.97
C MET A 314 -27.70 2.25 53.15
N ARG A 315 -28.11 2.83 51.99
CA ARG A 315 -27.27 3.66 51.18
C ARG A 315 -27.01 5.01 51.84
N ARG A 316 -25.76 5.47 51.73
CA ARG A 316 -25.30 6.76 52.23
C ARG A 316 -24.39 7.44 51.19
N SER A 317 -24.43 8.76 51.12
CA SER A 317 -23.55 9.54 50.25
C SER A 317 -22.14 9.59 50.82
N THR A 318 -21.15 9.56 49.94
CA THR A 318 -19.74 9.76 50.30
C THR A 318 -19.26 11.14 49.86
N ASN A 319 -18.26 11.68 50.55
CA ASN A 319 -17.59 12.93 50.18
C ASN A 319 -16.95 12.85 48.76
N ILE A 320 -16.35 11.72 48.41
CA ILE A 320 -15.75 11.52 47.08
C ILE A 320 -16.82 11.51 45.99
N GLY A 321 -17.97 10.87 46.24
CA GLY A 321 -19.09 10.87 45.29
C GLY A 321 -19.64 12.27 45.04
N ALA A 322 -19.79 13.06 46.09
CA ALA A 322 -20.22 14.45 46.00
C ALA A 322 -19.16 15.31 45.24
N PHE A 323 -17.87 15.14 45.55
CA PHE A 323 -16.79 15.85 44.87
C PHE A 323 -16.70 15.50 43.40
N ARG A 324 -16.82 14.22 43.05
CA ARG A 324 -16.86 13.79 41.64
C ARG A 324 -18.00 14.48 40.88
N ALA A 325 -19.19 14.54 41.46
CA ALA A 325 -20.33 15.19 40.83
C ALA A 325 -20.11 16.70 40.68
N TYR A 326 -19.54 17.36 41.71
CA TYR A 326 -19.18 18.76 41.64
C TYR A 326 -18.21 19.05 40.46
N VAL A 327 -17.14 18.27 40.37
CA VAL A 327 -16.14 18.44 39.29
C VAL A 327 -16.79 18.22 37.93
N GLN A 328 -17.66 17.22 37.79
CA GLN A 328 -18.37 16.96 36.55
C GLN A 328 -19.27 18.13 36.16
N ASN A 329 -20.13 18.59 37.04
CA ASN A 329 -21.04 19.71 36.78
C ASN A 329 -20.26 21.02 36.55
N TYR A 330 -19.12 21.20 37.20
CA TYR A 330 -18.23 22.34 36.94
C TYR A 330 -17.73 22.34 35.50
N LEU A 331 -17.26 21.19 35.01
CA LEU A 331 -16.76 21.05 33.62
C LEU A 331 -17.88 21.18 32.59
N GLU A 332 -19.07 20.66 32.88
CA GLU A 332 -20.27 20.76 32.02
C GLU A 332 -20.71 22.21 31.83
N ASN A 333 -20.57 23.05 32.90
CA ASN A 333 -20.94 24.46 32.85
C ASN A 333 -19.77 25.40 32.50
N HIS A 334 -18.55 24.85 32.23
CA HIS A 334 -17.39 25.68 32.01
C HIS A 334 -17.30 26.13 30.54
N PRO A 335 -17.25 27.46 30.22
CA PRO A 335 -17.37 27.98 28.86
C PRO A 335 -16.18 27.62 27.93
N ARG A 336 -15.04 27.22 28.49
CA ARG A 336 -13.84 26.83 27.74
C ARG A 336 -13.72 25.30 27.56
N ILE A 337 -14.73 24.53 27.95
CA ILE A 337 -14.76 23.08 27.78
C ILE A 337 -15.78 22.71 26.70
N ARG A 338 -15.40 21.86 25.79
CA ARG A 338 -16.28 21.36 24.73
C ARG A 338 -17.30 20.38 25.30
N GLN A 339 -18.58 20.71 25.12
CA GLN A 339 -19.70 19.89 25.60
C GLN A 339 -20.12 18.83 24.57
N ASP A 340 -19.74 19.00 23.31
CA ASP A 340 -20.00 18.07 22.20
C ASP A 340 -18.96 16.94 22.10
N MET A 341 -17.90 16.99 22.90
CA MET A 341 -16.87 15.97 22.99
C MET A 341 -16.98 15.18 24.30
N THR A 342 -16.26 14.04 24.37
CA THR A 342 -16.27 13.20 25.58
C THR A 342 -15.84 13.99 26.80
N LEU A 343 -16.74 14.06 27.78
CA LEU A 343 -16.50 14.64 29.07
C LEU A 343 -16.86 13.60 30.15
N LEU A 344 -15.90 13.27 31.01
CA LEU A 344 -16.14 12.38 32.12
C LEU A 344 -15.17 12.62 33.27
N VAL A 345 -15.67 12.38 34.47
CA VAL A 345 -14.89 12.38 35.73
C VAL A 345 -15.01 10.99 36.33
N ARG A 346 -13.91 10.25 36.38
CA ARG A 346 -13.91 8.86 36.82
C ARG A 346 -12.87 8.56 37.89
N GLN A 347 -13.24 7.66 38.78
CA GLN A 347 -12.30 7.09 39.73
C GLN A 347 -11.48 6.01 39.08
N MET A 348 -10.17 6.08 39.23
CA MET A 348 -9.20 5.08 38.74
C MET A 348 -8.83 4.12 39.87
N GLN A 349 -7.99 3.14 39.54
CA GLN A 349 -7.44 2.23 40.55
C GLN A 349 -6.61 3.01 41.57
N PRO A 350 -6.71 2.70 42.87
CA PRO A 350 -5.88 3.29 43.90
C PRO A 350 -4.39 3.08 43.59
N THR A 351 -3.59 4.09 43.91
CA THR A 351 -2.14 4.07 43.82
C THR A 351 -1.50 4.32 45.17
N GLU A 352 -0.19 4.16 45.26
CA GLU A 352 0.57 4.48 46.50
C GLU A 352 0.42 5.96 46.91
N THR A 353 0.17 6.84 45.96
CA THR A 353 0.05 8.29 46.15
C THR A 353 -1.40 8.74 46.43
N GLY A 354 -2.36 7.84 46.38
CA GLY A 354 -3.77 8.14 46.65
C GLY A 354 -4.74 7.55 45.64
N LEU A 355 -5.98 7.96 45.72
CA LEU A 355 -7.07 7.57 44.84
C LEU A 355 -7.20 8.59 43.70
N PRO A 356 -6.83 8.21 42.46
CA PRO A 356 -6.90 9.15 41.33
C PRO A 356 -8.36 9.36 40.89
N LEU A 357 -8.79 10.61 40.88
CA LEU A 357 -10.01 11.06 40.22
C LEU A 357 -9.59 11.67 38.87
N GLU A 358 -9.72 10.93 37.78
CA GLU A 358 -9.33 11.36 36.45
C GLU A 358 -10.40 12.27 35.84
N ILE A 359 -9.94 13.43 35.39
CA ILE A 359 -10.69 14.36 34.55
C ILE A 359 -10.30 14.07 33.09
N TYR A 360 -11.28 13.75 32.28
CA TYR A 360 -11.13 13.56 30.85
C TYR A 360 -12.10 14.50 30.13
N ALA A 361 -11.59 15.52 29.48
CA ALA A 361 -12.37 16.54 28.80
C ALA A 361 -11.59 17.13 27.63
N PHE A 362 -12.21 18.01 26.83
CA PHE A 362 -11.57 18.73 25.74
C PHE A 362 -11.79 20.23 25.92
N THR A 363 -10.73 21.01 25.76
CA THR A 363 -10.83 22.47 25.72
C THR A 363 -11.46 22.96 24.43
N ALA A 364 -12.11 24.12 24.45
CA ALA A 364 -12.67 24.78 23.28
C ALA A 364 -11.61 25.56 22.46
N THR A 365 -10.34 25.24 22.66
CA THR A 365 -9.21 25.85 21.97
C THR A 365 -8.12 24.81 21.72
N VAL A 366 -7.38 24.96 20.62
CA VAL A 366 -6.19 24.17 20.30
C VAL A 366 -4.88 24.94 20.54
N ALA A 367 -4.96 26.26 20.74
CA ALA A 367 -3.82 27.12 21.00
C ALA A 367 -3.16 26.74 22.34
N TRP A 368 -1.86 26.47 22.31
CA TRP A 368 -1.16 25.95 23.49
C TRP A 368 -1.26 26.86 24.72
N ALA A 369 -0.97 28.16 24.56
CA ALA A 369 -1.00 29.09 25.68
C ALA A 369 -2.40 29.16 26.33
N GLU A 370 -3.46 29.15 25.53
CA GLU A 370 -4.85 29.17 26.03
C GLU A 370 -5.22 27.84 26.70
N TYR A 371 -4.74 26.73 26.14
CA TYR A 371 -4.91 25.40 26.72
C TYR A 371 -4.26 25.32 28.11
N GLU A 372 -3.01 25.74 28.26
CA GLU A 372 -2.32 25.75 29.57
C GLU A 372 -3.02 26.70 30.56
N ALA A 373 -3.46 27.87 30.10
CA ALA A 373 -4.26 28.77 30.95
C ALA A 373 -5.59 28.13 31.37
N CYS A 374 -6.25 27.38 30.50
CA CYS A 374 -7.48 26.65 30.84
C CYS A 374 -7.22 25.58 31.91
N LEU A 375 -6.09 24.85 31.82
CA LEU A 375 -5.71 23.84 32.80
C LEU A 375 -5.52 24.41 34.22
N LEU A 376 -4.97 25.61 34.34
CA LEU A 376 -4.79 26.29 35.62
C LEU A 376 -6.16 26.57 36.32
N TYR A 377 -7.19 26.89 35.53
CA TYR A 377 -8.53 27.19 36.05
C TYR A 377 -9.41 25.93 36.20
N THR A 378 -9.15 24.87 35.44
CA THR A 378 -9.96 23.63 35.49
C THR A 378 -9.39 22.59 36.46
N SER A 379 -8.13 22.71 36.87
CA SER A 379 -7.55 21.89 37.93
C SER A 379 -7.51 22.71 39.22
N PRO A 380 -8.36 22.43 40.18
CA PRO A 380 -8.27 23.12 41.49
C PRO A 380 -6.89 22.90 42.06
N SER A 381 -6.19 24.01 42.38
CA SER A 381 -4.89 23.96 43.03
C SER A 381 -5.05 23.28 44.40
N PRO A 382 -4.05 22.52 44.87
CA PRO A 382 -4.07 22.01 46.24
C PRO A 382 -4.24 23.11 47.29
N ARG A 383 -3.90 24.36 46.96
CA ARG A 383 -4.13 25.52 47.83
C ARG A 383 -5.61 25.93 47.89
N ASP A 384 -6.38 25.74 46.83
CA ASP A 384 -7.82 26.05 46.82
C ASP A 384 -8.64 25.02 47.61
N LEU A 385 -8.08 23.81 47.78
CA LEU A 385 -8.66 22.74 48.57
C LEU A 385 -8.33 22.84 50.07
N SER A 386 -7.31 23.62 50.45
CA SER A 386 -6.87 23.77 51.85
C SER A 386 -7.57 24.90 52.60
N THR A 387 -8.38 25.72 51.95
CA THR A 387 -9.07 26.88 52.49
C THR A 387 -10.57 26.66 52.69
N SER A 388 -11.06 25.42 52.49
CA SER A 388 -12.47 25.06 52.68
C SER A 388 -12.67 24.00 53.76
#